data_172f84ad1dfa9b2aeca291e68cdb77cf
#
_entry.id   172f84ad1dfa9b2aeca291e68cdb77cf
#
_cell.length_a   1.000
_cell.length_b   1.000
_cell.length_c   1.000
_cell.angle_alpha   90.00
_cell.angle_beta   90.00
_cell.angle_gamma   90.00
#
_symmetry.space_group_name_H-M   'P 1'
#
loop_
_entity.id
_entity.type
_entity.pdbx_description
1 polymer ?
#
loop_
_entity_poly.entity_id
_entity_poly.type
_entity_poly.pdbx_seq_one_letter_code
_entity_poly.pdbx_strand_id
1 'polypeptide(L)'
;ELLDGTGKAGLTFMFDAGIAERNAAAEPPSAGWADCELREWLNGDGLKLLPNELRALIKGVKKVSNNVGAANSASCLSELPATLWLPAMVELCGTQPPDSFAEDYHYLADIYNGEGKEYQLFRELKVSPYSTNETMVRQWKGKDTCWWERTVSPDTSESEGTLYMNRVGHDGDVFTYATPAEKPNKLTCVIPGFCI
;
A
#
# COMPACT_ATOMS: atom_id res chain seq x y z
N GLU A 1 6.28 -9.73 -10.84
CA GLU A 1 6.90 -10.03 -12.12
C GLU A 1 7.73 -8.84 -12.59
N LEU A 2 8.85 -9.06 -13.28
CA LEU A 2 9.67 -8.00 -13.87
C LEU A 2 8.94 -7.34 -15.04
N LEU A 3 9.16 -6.03 -15.21
CA LEU A 3 8.53 -5.27 -16.31
C LEU A 3 8.96 -5.73 -17.70
N ASP A 4 10.20 -6.22 -17.81
CA ASP A 4 10.76 -6.73 -19.08
C ASP A 4 10.28 -8.13 -19.44
N GLY A 5 9.45 -8.76 -18.59
CA GLY A 5 8.91 -10.09 -18.82
C GLY A 5 9.91 -11.25 -18.67
N THR A 6 11.13 -10.99 -18.18
CA THR A 6 12.16 -12.03 -18.04
C THR A 6 11.96 -12.96 -16.86
N GLY A 7 10.94 -12.72 -16.05
CA GLY A 7 10.55 -13.58 -14.93
C GLY A 7 10.20 -12.82 -13.66
N LYS A 8 10.41 -13.46 -12.52
CA LYS A 8 10.18 -12.87 -11.20
C LYS A 8 11.39 -12.06 -10.77
N ALA A 9 11.14 -10.94 -10.07
CA ALA A 9 12.19 -10.21 -9.37
C ALA A 9 12.89 -11.14 -8.35
N GLY A 10 14.17 -10.89 -8.13
CA GLY A 10 14.99 -11.68 -7.20
C GLY A 10 14.58 -11.42 -5.75
N LEU A 11 15.21 -10.46 -5.11
CA LEU A 11 14.93 -10.11 -3.71
C LEU A 11 14.02 -8.88 -3.62
N THR A 12 13.06 -8.97 -2.72
CA THR A 12 12.21 -7.83 -2.35
C THR A 12 12.71 -7.26 -1.02
N PHE A 13 12.87 -5.96 -0.99
CA PHE A 13 13.24 -5.19 0.19
C PHE A 13 12.14 -4.22 0.54
N MET A 14 12.05 -3.88 1.82
CA MET A 14 11.22 -2.79 2.32
C MET A 14 12.06 -1.91 3.24
N PHE A 15 11.87 -0.60 3.18
CA PHE A 15 12.56 0.31 4.10
C PHE A 15 12.11 0.06 5.54
N ASP A 16 13.05 0.17 6.46
CA ASP A 16 12.80 0.02 7.89
C ASP A 16 12.34 1.33 8.55
N ALA A 17 12.63 2.45 7.91
CA ALA A 17 12.21 3.77 8.35
C ALA A 17 11.63 4.57 7.18
N GLY A 18 10.89 5.62 7.51
CA GLY A 18 10.29 6.49 6.51
C GLY A 18 11.29 7.25 5.66
N ILE A 19 10.99 7.38 4.37
CA ILE A 19 11.76 8.22 3.45
C ILE A 19 11.17 9.61 3.29
N ALA A 20 9.90 9.80 3.63
CA ALA A 20 9.17 11.07 3.60
C ALA A 20 7.88 10.98 4.43
N GLU A 21 7.28 12.13 4.69
CA GLU A 21 5.88 12.25 5.10
C GLU A 21 5.10 13.00 4.00
N ARG A 22 4.01 12.40 3.52
CA ARG A 22 3.20 12.98 2.44
C ARG A 22 1.74 12.60 2.60
N ASN A 23 0.85 13.42 2.02
CA ASN A 23 -0.50 12.99 1.68
C ASN A 23 -0.43 12.00 0.50
N ALA A 24 -1.44 11.17 0.39
CA ALA A 24 -1.55 10.26 -0.74
C ALA A 24 -1.88 11.02 -2.05
N ALA A 25 -2.81 11.97 -1.97
CA ALA A 25 -3.18 12.86 -3.05
C ALA A 25 -3.74 14.18 -2.48
N ALA A 26 -3.79 15.25 -3.29
CA ALA A 26 -4.45 16.51 -2.93
C ALA A 26 -5.98 16.38 -3.02
N GLU A 27 -6.47 15.62 -4.00
CA GLU A 27 -7.87 15.26 -4.21
C GLU A 27 -8.02 13.74 -4.18
N PRO A 28 -9.21 13.19 -3.86
CA PRO A 28 -9.42 11.75 -3.90
C PRO A 28 -9.13 11.19 -5.30
N PRO A 29 -8.24 10.19 -5.42
CA PRO A 29 -7.91 9.63 -6.72
C PRO A 29 -9.11 8.89 -7.31
N SER A 30 -9.56 9.27 -8.49
CA SER A 30 -10.76 8.72 -9.13
C SER A 30 -10.60 7.27 -9.59
N ALA A 31 -9.38 6.86 -9.87
CA ALA A 31 -9.00 5.49 -10.23
C ALA A 31 -8.13 4.82 -9.14
N GLY A 32 -8.36 5.16 -7.88
CA GLY A 32 -7.66 4.56 -6.75
C GLY A 32 -6.14 4.74 -6.84
N TRP A 33 -5.37 3.67 -6.65
CA TRP A 33 -3.91 3.74 -6.68
C TRP A 33 -3.34 4.10 -8.05
N ALA A 34 -4.05 3.82 -9.14
CA ALA A 34 -3.53 4.03 -10.50
C ALA A 34 -3.24 5.51 -10.81
N ASP A 35 -4.07 6.42 -10.35
CA ASP A 35 -3.92 7.87 -10.54
C ASP A 35 -3.52 8.63 -9.27
N CYS A 36 -3.03 7.91 -8.25
CA CYS A 36 -2.62 8.49 -6.98
C CYS A 36 -1.31 9.27 -7.12
N GLU A 37 -1.30 10.54 -6.70
CA GLU A 37 -0.12 11.42 -6.73
C GLU A 37 1.08 10.83 -5.99
N LEU A 38 0.83 10.10 -4.88
CA LEU A 38 1.90 9.43 -4.13
C LEU A 38 2.59 8.36 -4.96
N ARG A 39 1.84 7.64 -5.81
CA ARG A 39 2.42 6.65 -6.74
C ARG A 39 3.32 7.32 -7.76
N GLU A 40 2.88 8.42 -8.37
CA GLU A 40 3.71 9.20 -9.30
C GLU A 40 4.97 9.70 -8.61
N TRP A 41 4.81 10.29 -7.44
CA TRP A 41 5.95 10.80 -6.68
C TRP A 41 6.95 9.70 -6.32
N LEU A 42 6.50 8.53 -5.87
CA LEU A 42 7.37 7.39 -5.56
C LEU A 42 8.25 6.99 -6.74
N ASN A 43 7.69 6.98 -7.95
CA ASN A 43 8.39 6.57 -9.17
C ASN A 43 9.10 7.73 -9.90
N GLY A 44 9.03 8.93 -9.35
CA GLY A 44 9.67 10.15 -9.83
C GLY A 44 10.64 10.74 -8.80
N ASP A 45 10.18 11.73 -8.06
CA ASP A 45 11.02 12.47 -7.11
C ASP A 45 11.37 11.65 -5.86
N GLY A 46 10.47 10.77 -5.41
CA GLY A 46 10.74 9.84 -4.30
C GLY A 46 11.91 8.92 -4.60
N LEU A 47 11.99 8.40 -5.81
CA LEU A 47 13.09 7.56 -6.25
C LEU A 47 14.44 8.33 -6.22
N LYS A 48 14.45 9.64 -6.48
CA LYS A 48 15.66 10.48 -6.47
C LYS A 48 16.23 10.68 -5.06
N LEU A 49 15.46 10.40 -4.00
CA LEU A 49 15.97 10.46 -2.63
C LEU A 49 16.94 9.31 -2.32
N LEU A 50 16.95 8.26 -3.13
CA LEU A 50 17.82 7.11 -2.95
C LEU A 50 19.21 7.37 -3.56
N PRO A 51 20.30 6.78 -2.98
CA PRO A 51 21.62 6.81 -3.56
C PRO A 51 21.63 6.29 -5.00
N ASN A 52 22.47 6.88 -5.85
CA ASN A 52 22.58 6.49 -7.25
C ASN A 52 22.91 5.00 -7.44
N GLU A 53 23.80 4.49 -6.60
CA GLU A 53 24.22 3.09 -6.58
C GLU A 53 23.05 2.15 -6.33
N LEU A 54 22.18 2.49 -5.37
CA LEU A 54 20.97 1.70 -5.09
C LEU A 54 19.98 1.81 -6.25
N ARG A 55 19.74 3.02 -6.77
CA ARG A 55 18.84 3.22 -7.91
C ARG A 55 19.21 2.40 -9.14
N ALA A 56 20.52 2.25 -9.39
CA ALA A 56 21.02 1.46 -10.52
C ALA A 56 20.76 -0.05 -10.39
N LEU A 57 20.52 -0.54 -9.19
CA LEU A 57 20.22 -1.95 -8.91
C LEU A 57 18.73 -2.27 -8.90
N ILE A 58 17.89 -1.27 -8.66
CA ILE A 58 16.44 -1.47 -8.52
C ILE A 58 15.83 -1.89 -9.85
N LYS A 59 15.04 -2.95 -9.82
CA LYS A 59 14.30 -3.48 -10.96
C LYS A 59 12.88 -2.92 -11.01
N GLY A 60 12.43 -2.58 -12.21
CA GLY A 60 11.00 -2.33 -12.43
C GLY A 60 10.18 -3.62 -12.36
N VAL A 61 9.07 -3.57 -11.65
CA VAL A 61 8.17 -4.71 -11.45
C VAL A 61 6.74 -4.35 -11.77
N LYS A 62 5.91 -5.37 -12.01
CA LYS A 62 4.46 -5.24 -12.07
C LYS A 62 3.88 -5.49 -10.70
N LYS A 63 3.05 -4.57 -10.22
CA LYS A 63 2.29 -4.70 -8.98
C LYS A 63 0.82 -4.64 -9.29
N VAL A 64 0.07 -5.62 -8.82
CA VAL A 64 -1.39 -5.57 -8.87
C VAL A 64 -1.86 -4.59 -7.82
N SER A 65 -2.77 -3.73 -8.20
CA SER A 65 -3.37 -2.76 -7.30
C SER A 65 -4.86 -2.64 -7.56
N ASN A 66 -5.63 -2.37 -6.54
CA ASN A 66 -7.01 -2.04 -6.74
C ASN A 66 -7.13 -0.56 -7.12
N ASN A 67 -7.90 -0.33 -8.18
CA ASN A 67 -8.22 1.00 -8.68
C ASN A 67 -9.71 1.25 -8.45
N VAL A 68 -10.21 0.74 -7.32
CA VAL A 68 -11.60 0.90 -6.96
C VAL A 68 -11.90 2.40 -6.83
N GLY A 69 -12.67 2.88 -7.81
CA GLY A 69 -13.37 4.13 -7.69
C GLY A 69 -14.74 3.84 -7.11
N ALA A 70 -15.79 4.03 -7.90
CA ALA A 70 -17.14 3.56 -7.57
C ALA A 70 -17.35 2.05 -7.86
N ALA A 71 -16.34 1.33 -8.35
CA ALA A 71 -16.48 -0.08 -8.69
C ALA A 71 -16.35 -0.97 -7.45
N ASN A 72 -17.21 -1.96 -7.34
CA ASN A 72 -17.29 -2.91 -6.23
C ASN A 72 -17.03 -4.35 -6.70
N SER A 73 -16.10 -4.54 -7.61
CA SER A 73 -15.77 -5.87 -8.13
C SER A 73 -14.27 -6.02 -8.39
N ALA A 74 -13.80 -7.27 -8.45
CA ALA A 74 -12.41 -7.58 -8.77
C ALA A 74 -11.96 -7.09 -10.17
N SER A 75 -12.88 -6.63 -11.03
CA SER A 75 -12.55 -6.00 -12.31
C SER A 75 -11.80 -4.67 -12.18
N CYS A 76 -11.80 -4.06 -10.99
CA CYS A 76 -10.99 -2.87 -10.70
C CYS A 76 -9.50 -3.17 -10.46
N LEU A 77 -9.11 -4.44 -10.38
CA LEU A 77 -7.70 -4.82 -10.21
C LEU A 77 -6.95 -4.66 -11.54
N SER A 78 -5.78 -4.05 -11.48
CA SER A 78 -4.90 -3.93 -12.64
C SER A 78 -3.43 -4.05 -12.27
N GLU A 79 -2.63 -4.50 -13.22
CA GLU A 79 -1.17 -4.50 -13.09
C GLU A 79 -0.61 -3.12 -13.45
N LEU A 80 0.15 -2.55 -12.53
CA LEU A 80 0.80 -1.25 -12.71
C LEU A 80 2.31 -1.38 -12.63
N PRO A 81 3.05 -0.66 -13.47
CA PRO A 81 4.50 -0.60 -13.37
C PRO A 81 4.91 0.15 -12.10
N ALA A 82 5.93 -0.37 -11.42
CA ALA A 82 6.48 0.26 -10.23
C ALA A 82 7.98 -0.02 -10.09
N THR A 83 8.74 0.99 -9.72
CA THR A 83 10.14 0.89 -9.29
C THR A 83 10.21 0.92 -7.77
N LEU A 84 9.51 1.88 -7.16
CA LEU A 84 9.15 1.88 -5.74
C LEU A 84 7.64 1.71 -5.62
N TRP A 85 7.21 0.97 -4.62
CA TRP A 85 5.78 0.79 -4.33
C TRP A 85 5.51 0.74 -2.83
N LEU A 86 4.28 1.05 -2.43
CA LEU A 86 3.80 0.74 -1.10
C LEU A 86 3.31 -0.72 -1.06
N PRO A 87 3.48 -1.45 0.04
CA PRO A 87 2.85 -2.76 0.18
C PRO A 87 1.32 -2.63 0.20
N ALA A 88 0.63 -3.66 -0.30
CA ALA A 88 -0.80 -3.81 -0.09
C ALA A 88 -1.06 -4.56 1.21
N MET A 89 -2.25 -4.39 1.78
CA MET A 89 -2.68 -5.08 2.98
C MET A 89 -2.43 -6.61 2.90
N VAL A 90 -2.84 -7.24 1.81
CA VAL A 90 -2.65 -8.70 1.62
C VAL A 90 -1.17 -9.11 1.59
N GLU A 91 -0.28 -8.24 1.16
CA GLU A 91 1.17 -8.51 1.16
C GLU A 91 1.77 -8.50 2.57
N LEU A 92 1.11 -7.82 3.51
CA LEU A 92 1.54 -7.67 4.90
C LEU A 92 0.93 -8.73 5.84
N CYS A 93 -0.37 -9.03 5.70
CA CYS A 93 -1.10 -9.85 6.65
C CYS A 93 -1.87 -11.02 6.03
N GLY A 94 -1.61 -11.34 4.76
CA GLY A 94 -2.26 -12.46 4.08
C GLY A 94 -3.71 -12.20 3.67
N THR A 95 -4.34 -13.24 3.14
CA THR A 95 -5.71 -13.17 2.64
C THR A 95 -6.72 -13.03 3.77
N GLN A 96 -7.72 -12.18 3.55
CA GLN A 96 -8.81 -11.96 4.46
C GLN A 96 -10.04 -12.74 4.00
N PRO A 97 -10.71 -13.51 4.87
CA PRO A 97 -11.98 -14.13 4.53
C PRO A 97 -13.09 -13.08 4.40
N PRO A 98 -14.14 -13.33 3.61
CA PRO A 98 -15.27 -12.41 3.47
C PRO A 98 -15.87 -11.95 4.82
N ASP A 99 -15.98 -12.88 5.76
CA ASP A 99 -16.54 -12.62 7.10
C ASP A 99 -15.70 -11.63 7.96
N SER A 100 -14.51 -11.23 7.47
CA SER A 100 -13.74 -10.12 8.07
C SER A 100 -14.36 -8.75 7.78
N PHE A 101 -15.32 -8.68 6.87
CA PHE A 101 -16.03 -7.47 6.47
C PHE A 101 -17.51 -7.58 6.82
N ALA A 102 -18.20 -6.45 6.98
CA ALA A 102 -19.65 -6.47 7.10
C ALA A 102 -20.31 -7.11 5.85
N GLU A 103 -21.48 -7.70 6.00
CA GLU A 103 -22.14 -8.52 4.96
C GLU A 103 -22.25 -7.79 3.61
N ASP A 104 -22.61 -6.53 3.64
CA ASP A 104 -22.73 -5.70 2.42
C ASP A 104 -21.37 -5.41 1.73
N TYR A 105 -20.25 -5.71 2.39
CA TYR A 105 -18.88 -5.45 1.95
C TYR A 105 -18.02 -6.70 1.78
N HIS A 106 -18.61 -7.89 1.78
CA HIS A 106 -17.88 -9.15 1.55
C HIS A 106 -17.09 -9.16 0.22
N TYR A 107 -17.51 -8.41 -0.78
CA TYR A 107 -16.80 -8.24 -2.04
C TYR A 107 -15.40 -7.61 -1.88
N LEU A 108 -15.16 -6.87 -0.79
CA LEU A 108 -13.84 -6.29 -0.52
C LEU A 108 -12.77 -7.35 -0.31
N ALA A 109 -13.15 -8.54 0.19
CA ALA A 109 -12.21 -9.65 0.34
C ALA A 109 -11.55 -10.01 -1.00
N ASP A 110 -12.33 -10.14 -2.07
CA ASP A 110 -11.80 -10.46 -3.40
C ASP A 110 -10.89 -9.36 -3.94
N ILE A 111 -11.26 -8.10 -3.71
CA ILE A 111 -10.49 -6.94 -4.15
C ILE A 111 -9.14 -6.89 -3.40
N TYR A 112 -9.16 -6.95 -2.08
CA TYR A 112 -7.93 -6.85 -1.27
C TYR A 112 -7.03 -8.06 -1.48
N ASN A 113 -7.59 -9.26 -1.49
CA ASN A 113 -6.84 -10.50 -1.74
C ASN A 113 -6.24 -10.55 -3.15
N GLY A 114 -6.85 -9.86 -4.09
CA GLY A 114 -6.38 -9.77 -5.48
C GLY A 114 -5.14 -8.89 -5.68
N GLU A 115 -4.78 -8.03 -4.70
CA GLU A 115 -3.64 -7.11 -4.84
C GLU A 115 -2.26 -7.77 -4.76
N GLY A 116 -2.18 -9.05 -4.37
CA GLY A 116 -0.91 -9.75 -4.31
C GLY A 116 -0.94 -11.01 -3.46
N LYS A 117 0.20 -11.32 -2.88
CA LYS A 117 0.39 -12.44 -1.95
C LYS A 117 1.22 -11.98 -0.77
N GLU A 118 0.90 -12.52 0.40
CA GLU A 118 1.66 -12.30 1.61
C GLU A 118 3.15 -12.58 1.41
N TYR A 119 3.99 -11.65 1.81
CA TYR A 119 5.44 -11.87 1.83
C TYR A 119 5.81 -12.89 2.92
N GLN A 120 6.73 -13.79 2.58
CA GLN A 120 7.16 -14.85 3.48
C GLN A 120 7.60 -14.32 4.87
N LEU A 121 8.30 -13.20 4.89
CA LEU A 121 8.75 -12.57 6.15
C LEU A 121 7.56 -12.27 7.07
N PHE A 122 6.52 -11.63 6.57
CA PHE A 122 5.37 -11.23 7.41
C PHE A 122 4.53 -12.42 7.85
N ARG A 123 4.43 -13.45 7.00
CA ARG A 123 3.81 -14.72 7.37
C ARG A 123 4.56 -15.42 8.51
N GLU A 124 5.90 -15.44 8.46
CA GLU A 124 6.74 -16.02 9.52
C GLU A 124 6.65 -15.21 10.82
N LEU A 125 6.51 -13.90 10.72
CA LEU A 125 6.28 -13.00 11.85
C LEU A 125 4.81 -13.01 12.35
N LYS A 126 3.92 -13.75 11.66
CA LYS A 126 2.49 -13.87 12.00
C LYS A 126 1.79 -12.52 12.09
N VAL A 127 2.08 -11.64 11.16
CA VAL A 127 1.39 -10.35 11.06
C VAL A 127 -0.08 -10.62 10.75
N SER A 128 -0.97 -10.00 11.50
CA SER A 128 -2.41 -10.12 11.32
C SER A 128 -3.08 -8.75 11.40
N PRO A 129 -4.21 -8.54 10.70
CA PRO A 129 -4.94 -7.30 10.78
C PRO A 129 -5.65 -7.15 12.14
N TYR A 130 -6.06 -5.95 12.47
CA TYR A 130 -6.80 -5.59 13.69
C TYR A 130 -6.06 -5.94 14.98
N SER A 131 -4.74 -5.96 14.95
CA SER A 131 -3.93 -6.23 16.12
C SER A 131 -2.62 -5.47 16.07
N THR A 132 -2.16 -5.01 17.22
CA THR A 132 -0.84 -4.39 17.34
C THR A 132 0.26 -5.42 17.03
N ASN A 133 1.28 -4.99 16.27
CA ASN A 133 2.42 -5.82 15.95
C ASN A 133 3.69 -4.98 15.94
N GLU A 134 4.54 -5.18 16.94
CA GLU A 134 5.80 -4.43 17.09
C GLU A 134 6.72 -4.53 15.87
N THR A 135 6.65 -5.64 15.11
CA THR A 135 7.49 -5.81 13.90
C THR A 135 7.03 -4.94 12.73
N MET A 136 5.82 -4.37 12.81
CA MET A 136 5.25 -3.47 11.81
C MET A 136 5.39 -2.00 12.20
N VAL A 137 5.82 -1.70 13.42
CA VAL A 137 6.11 -0.33 13.86
C VAL A 137 7.25 0.24 13.03
N ARG A 138 7.07 1.42 12.50
CA ARG A 138 8.07 2.16 11.72
C ARG A 138 8.26 3.55 12.29
N GLN A 139 9.45 4.10 12.06
CA GLN A 139 9.81 5.40 12.61
C GLN A 139 10.03 6.45 11.52
N TRP A 140 9.65 7.67 11.84
CA TRP A 140 10.01 8.87 11.13
C TRP A 140 10.63 9.87 12.11
N LYS A 141 11.87 10.29 11.83
CA LYS A 141 12.62 11.22 12.72
C LYS A 141 12.65 10.78 14.19
N GLY A 142 12.78 9.45 14.40
CA GLY A 142 12.89 8.87 15.75
C GLY A 142 11.56 8.74 16.52
N LYS A 143 10.42 8.88 15.85
CA LYS A 143 9.08 8.68 16.44
C LYS A 143 8.32 7.61 15.68
N ASP A 144 7.61 6.77 16.42
CA ASP A 144 6.70 5.81 15.85
C ASP A 144 5.59 6.54 15.09
N THR A 145 5.30 6.05 13.88
CA THR A 145 4.44 6.75 12.94
C THR A 145 3.55 5.80 12.15
N CYS A 146 2.38 6.29 11.75
CA CYS A 146 1.58 5.60 10.74
C CYS A 146 2.25 5.70 9.37
N TRP A 147 2.06 4.67 8.54
CA TRP A 147 2.63 4.66 7.20
C TRP A 147 1.67 4.06 6.17
N TRP A 148 1.74 4.57 4.93
CA TRP A 148 0.80 4.24 3.87
C TRP A 148 0.94 2.81 3.37
N GLU A 149 -0.21 2.19 3.10
CA GLU A 149 -0.39 1.06 2.18
C GLU A 149 -0.89 1.56 0.83
N ARG A 150 -0.80 0.74 -0.25
CA ARG A 150 -1.42 1.09 -1.53
C ARG A 150 -2.85 0.60 -1.67
N THR A 151 -3.33 -0.22 -0.73
CA THR A 151 -4.71 -0.70 -0.71
C THR A 151 -5.67 0.46 -0.54
N VAL A 152 -6.62 0.58 -1.46
CA VAL A 152 -7.66 1.60 -1.46
C VAL A 152 -8.96 0.98 -1.04
N SER A 153 -9.66 1.64 -0.13
CA SER A 153 -10.97 1.24 0.37
C SER A 153 -12.03 2.28 -0.02
N PRO A 154 -13.26 1.86 -0.40
CA PRO A 154 -14.38 2.77 -0.51
C PRO A 154 -14.78 3.26 0.89
N ASP A 155 -15.31 4.47 0.97
CA ASP A 155 -15.99 4.93 2.18
C ASP A 155 -17.29 4.16 2.37
N THR A 156 -17.39 3.47 3.49
CA THR A 156 -18.58 2.70 3.86
C THR A 156 -19.51 3.46 4.80
N SER A 157 -19.16 4.69 5.18
CA SER A 157 -19.81 5.41 6.29
C SER A 157 -20.75 6.53 5.89
N GLU A 158 -21.18 6.69 4.62
CA GLU A 158 -22.21 7.67 4.19
C GLU A 158 -21.82 8.72 3.15
N SER A 159 -20.55 8.85 2.75
CA SER A 159 -20.15 9.80 1.71
C SER A 159 -19.97 9.06 0.39
N GLU A 160 -21.00 8.98 -0.44
CA GLU A 160 -20.88 8.40 -1.77
C GLU A 160 -19.65 8.97 -2.51
N GLY A 161 -18.75 8.07 -2.90
CA GLY A 161 -17.62 8.42 -3.76
C GLY A 161 -16.31 8.78 -3.04
N THR A 162 -16.25 8.78 -1.73
CA THR A 162 -14.97 9.02 -1.02
C THR A 162 -14.12 7.74 -1.01
N LEU A 163 -12.88 7.85 -1.43
CA LEU A 163 -11.89 6.78 -1.32
C LEU A 163 -10.94 7.04 -0.16
N TYR A 164 -10.65 5.98 0.57
CA TYR A 164 -9.63 5.97 1.60
C TYR A 164 -8.44 5.14 1.15
N MET A 165 -7.25 5.50 1.57
CA MET A 165 -6.09 4.63 1.49
C MET A 165 -5.83 4.02 2.87
N ASN A 166 -5.59 2.73 2.89
CA ASN A 166 -5.21 2.03 4.11
C ASN A 166 -3.82 2.48 4.59
N ARG A 167 -3.60 2.29 5.86
CA ARG A 167 -2.30 2.55 6.48
C ARG A 167 -2.06 1.57 7.62
N VAL A 168 -0.80 1.33 7.92
CA VAL A 168 -0.39 0.69 9.16
C VAL A 168 -0.35 1.75 10.27
N GLY A 169 -0.91 1.43 11.42
CA GLY A 169 -0.93 2.27 12.61
C GLY A 169 0.46 2.50 13.20
N HIS A 170 0.59 3.51 14.06
CA HIS A 170 1.83 3.79 14.79
C HIS A 170 2.19 2.66 15.79
N ASP A 171 1.23 1.82 16.14
CA ASP A 171 1.36 0.63 16.99
C ASP A 171 1.53 -0.67 16.18
N GLY A 172 1.62 -0.56 14.85
CA GLY A 172 1.81 -1.68 13.94
C GLY A 172 0.53 -2.40 13.51
N ASP A 173 -0.65 -1.89 13.84
CA ASP A 173 -1.91 -2.44 13.32
C ASP A 173 -2.01 -2.21 11.81
N VAL A 174 -2.06 -3.30 11.04
CA VAL A 174 -2.07 -3.30 9.57
C VAL A 174 -3.42 -2.84 8.99
N PHE A 175 -4.46 -2.77 9.77
CA PHE A 175 -5.77 -2.30 9.31
C PHE A 175 -6.28 -1.15 10.15
N THR A 176 -5.53 -0.06 10.20
CA THR A 176 -6.06 1.17 10.74
C THR A 176 -6.83 1.92 9.68
N TYR A 177 -7.95 2.51 10.12
CA TYR A 177 -8.86 3.26 9.26
C TYR A 177 -8.13 4.20 8.31
N ALA A 178 -8.48 4.06 7.06
CA ALA A 178 -8.01 4.89 5.98
C ALA A 178 -8.22 6.36 6.33
N THR A 179 -7.15 7.13 6.28
CA THR A 179 -7.24 8.59 6.36
C THR A 179 -7.66 9.09 5.00
N PRO A 180 -8.71 9.92 4.87
CA PRO A 180 -9.03 10.54 3.60
C PRO A 180 -7.79 11.21 3.01
N ALA A 181 -7.55 10.97 1.73
CA ALA A 181 -6.45 11.60 0.99
C ALA A 181 -6.46 13.14 1.14
N GLU A 182 -7.63 13.69 1.43
CA GLU A 182 -7.94 15.12 1.47
C GLU A 182 -7.53 15.87 2.74
N LYS A 183 -7.05 15.23 3.79
CA LYS A 183 -6.71 15.99 5.01
C LYS A 183 -5.25 16.45 4.97
N PRO A 184 -4.97 17.67 4.48
CA PRO A 184 -3.60 18.19 4.33
C PRO A 184 -2.82 18.26 5.66
N ASN A 185 -3.51 18.13 6.79
CA ASN A 185 -2.90 18.18 8.12
C ASN A 185 -2.52 16.81 8.70
N LYS A 186 -2.74 15.71 7.97
CA LYS A 186 -2.36 14.37 8.40
C LYS A 186 -1.37 13.73 7.43
N LEU A 187 -0.19 14.32 7.35
CA LEU A 187 0.93 13.69 6.67
C LEU A 187 1.15 12.30 7.27
N THR A 188 1.27 11.30 6.40
CA THR A 188 1.53 9.92 6.78
C THR A 188 2.87 9.50 6.18
N CYS A 189 3.59 8.67 6.89
CA CYS A 189 4.92 8.27 6.49
C CYS A 189 4.91 7.38 5.25
N VAL A 190 5.93 7.49 4.43
CA VAL A 190 6.12 6.72 3.21
C VAL A 190 7.21 5.69 3.43
N ILE A 191 6.85 4.41 3.47
CA ILE A 191 7.72 3.25 3.65
C ILE A 191 7.62 2.36 2.40
N PRO A 192 8.42 2.60 1.36
CA PRO A 192 8.29 1.83 0.14
C PRO A 192 9.04 0.51 0.17
N GLY A 193 8.62 -0.39 -0.73
CA GLY A 193 9.38 -1.57 -1.13
C GLY A 193 10.03 -1.38 -2.51
N PHE A 194 11.01 -2.23 -2.82
CA PHE A 194 11.69 -2.33 -4.11
C PHE A 194 12.27 -3.73 -4.32
N CYS A 195 12.63 -4.06 -5.56
CA CYS A 195 13.35 -5.30 -5.90
C CYS A 195 14.72 -5.02 -6.52
N ILE A 196 15.65 -5.94 -6.33
CA ILE A 196 16.95 -5.98 -7.01
C ILE A 196 17.21 -7.36 -7.63
#